data_821521870b2c4f108298a32d9fa0609b
#
_entry.id   821521870b2c4f108298a32d9fa0609b
#
_cell.length_a   1.000
_cell.length_b   1.000
_cell.length_c   1.000
_cell.angle_alpha   90.00
_cell.angle_beta   90.00
_cell.angle_gamma   90.00
#
_symmetry.space_group_name_H-M   'P 1'
#
loop_
_entity.id
_entity.type
_entity.pdbx_description
1 polymer ?
#
loop_
_entity_poly.entity_id
_entity_poly.type
_entity_poly.pdbx_seq_one_letter_code
_entity_poly.pdbx_strand_id
1 'polypeptide(L)'
;MARQGKKDHRTADITRRQGIRIVKQSFLIVCEGVCTEPEYFKSFRITTATVKAVGQAMNTVSLVNKAINIRDADEKKKRSYDQCWVVFDKDDFPAKDFNQAIQLARKNGFHVAYSNQAFEYWFLLHFNLYKGPLHRNNYAGMLSKLIGMPYSKNEGFGAVMYNRLVTLQQQAIKNAKTVLAEISKGNPAMEESSTTVHLLVEELNKYI
;
A
#
# COMPACT_ATOMS: atom_id res chain seq x y z
N MET A 1 -27.45 -44.15 -62.10
CA MET A 1 -26.60 -42.92 -62.03
C MET A 1 -26.83 -42.26 -60.70
N ALA A 2 -25.82 -42.40 -59.80
CA ALA A 2 -25.93 -41.86 -58.47
C ALA A 2 -25.08 -40.56 -58.37
N ARG A 3 -25.69 -39.45 -57.95
CA ARG A 3 -25.03 -38.18 -57.73
C ARG A 3 -24.45 -38.16 -56.29
N GLN A 4 -23.15 -38.09 -56.16
CA GLN A 4 -22.45 -37.85 -54.93
C GLN A 4 -22.63 -36.37 -54.50
N GLY A 5 -23.15 -36.14 -53.28
CA GLY A 5 -23.20 -34.84 -52.64
C GLY A 5 -21.83 -34.48 -52.05
N LYS A 6 -21.34 -33.28 -52.43
CA LYS A 6 -20.16 -32.66 -51.80
C LYS A 6 -20.51 -32.23 -50.38
N LYS A 7 -19.71 -32.69 -49.40
CA LYS A 7 -19.72 -32.17 -48.03
C LYS A 7 -18.92 -30.84 -47.97
N ASP A 8 -19.64 -29.75 -47.70
CA ASP A 8 -19.01 -28.46 -47.38
C ASP A 8 -18.39 -28.55 -45.97
N HIS A 9 -17.07 -28.51 -45.93
CA HIS A 9 -16.34 -28.29 -44.68
C HIS A 9 -16.35 -26.78 -44.38
N ARG A 10 -17.28 -26.33 -43.51
CA ARG A 10 -17.19 -25.01 -42.91
C ARG A 10 -16.01 -25.00 -41.94
N THR A 11 -14.92 -24.37 -42.32
CA THR A 11 -13.81 -24.00 -41.44
C THR A 11 -14.33 -22.92 -40.48
N ALA A 12 -14.53 -23.30 -39.23
CA ALA A 12 -14.80 -22.33 -38.17
C ALA A 12 -13.56 -21.44 -37.98
N ASP A 13 -13.74 -20.16 -38.29
CA ASP A 13 -12.71 -19.14 -38.02
C ASP A 13 -12.54 -19.02 -36.52
N ILE A 14 -11.48 -19.64 -35.98
CA ILE A 14 -11.07 -19.52 -34.60
C ILE A 14 -10.35 -18.18 -34.47
N THR A 15 -11.09 -17.10 -34.30
CA THR A 15 -10.52 -15.81 -33.89
C THR A 15 -9.88 -15.96 -32.53
N ARG A 16 -8.56 -16.06 -32.55
CA ARG A 16 -7.74 -16.11 -31.34
C ARG A 16 -7.92 -14.81 -30.58
N ARG A 17 -8.69 -14.83 -29.48
CA ARG A 17 -8.77 -13.69 -28.56
C ARG A 17 -7.37 -13.35 -28.11
N GLN A 18 -6.86 -12.20 -28.52
CA GLN A 18 -5.61 -11.66 -27.98
C GLN A 18 -5.87 -11.36 -26.50
N GLY A 19 -5.40 -12.25 -25.64
CA GLY A 19 -5.38 -11.98 -24.20
C GLY A 19 -4.49 -10.77 -23.97
N ILE A 20 -5.03 -9.71 -23.41
CA ILE A 20 -4.25 -8.57 -22.92
C ILE A 20 -3.34 -9.13 -21.81
N ARG A 21 -2.06 -9.26 -22.13
CA ARG A 21 -1.06 -9.70 -21.16
C ARG A 21 -0.85 -8.53 -20.21
N ILE A 22 -1.46 -8.57 -19.02
CA ILE A 22 -1.18 -7.61 -17.96
C ILE A 22 0.30 -7.74 -17.64
N VAL A 23 1.08 -6.71 -17.99
CA VAL A 23 2.49 -6.65 -17.64
C VAL A 23 2.55 -6.49 -16.13
N LYS A 24 3.03 -7.52 -15.42
CA LYS A 24 3.18 -7.47 -13.96
C LYS A 24 4.29 -6.49 -13.62
N GLN A 25 3.94 -5.41 -12.94
CA GLN A 25 4.94 -4.48 -12.41
C GLN A 25 5.63 -5.07 -11.18
N SER A 26 6.90 -4.72 -11.02
CA SER A 26 7.70 -5.06 -9.85
C SER A 26 7.70 -3.91 -8.85
N PHE A 27 7.54 -4.24 -7.56
CA PHE A 27 7.45 -3.26 -6.49
C PHE A 27 8.55 -3.46 -5.47
N LEU A 28 9.17 -2.37 -5.03
CA LEU A 28 9.92 -2.30 -3.79
C LEU A 28 9.09 -1.49 -2.78
N ILE A 29 8.72 -2.10 -1.66
CA ILE A 29 7.96 -1.46 -0.59
C ILE A 29 8.82 -1.51 0.67
N VAL A 30 9.27 -0.36 1.15
CA VAL A 30 10.11 -0.24 2.33
C VAL A 30 9.30 0.38 3.46
N CYS A 31 9.08 -0.39 4.52
CA CYS A 31 8.27 -0.01 5.68
C CYS A 31 9.15 0.36 6.86
N GLU A 32 8.72 1.35 7.65
CA GLU A 32 9.33 1.73 8.92
C GLU A 32 9.11 0.63 9.98
N GLY A 33 7.87 0.17 10.12
CA GLY A 33 7.51 -0.88 11.05
C GLY A 33 8.10 -2.24 10.69
N VAL A 34 8.28 -3.09 11.71
CA VAL A 34 8.86 -4.44 11.54
C VAL A 34 7.80 -5.51 11.31
N CYS A 35 6.59 -5.31 11.79
CA CYS A 35 5.51 -6.31 11.75
C CYS A 35 4.29 -5.83 10.95
N THR A 36 3.53 -4.88 11.48
CA THR A 36 2.18 -4.54 11.01
C THR A 36 2.12 -4.21 9.52
N GLU A 37 2.87 -3.21 9.07
CA GLU A 37 2.85 -2.74 7.68
C GLU A 37 3.44 -3.76 6.71
N PRO A 38 4.65 -4.35 6.99
CA PRO A 38 5.20 -5.35 6.07
C PRO A 38 4.31 -6.58 5.92
N GLU A 39 3.69 -7.06 6.99
CA GLU A 39 2.79 -8.21 6.95
C GLU A 39 1.51 -7.90 6.20
N TYR A 40 0.94 -6.71 6.42
CA TYR A 40 -0.22 -6.24 5.69
C TYR A 40 0.03 -6.22 4.18
N PHE A 41 1.15 -5.62 3.72
CA PHE A 41 1.47 -5.54 2.30
C PHE A 41 1.89 -6.88 1.69
N LYS A 42 2.59 -7.75 2.42
CA LYS A 42 2.87 -9.13 1.98
C LYS A 42 1.61 -9.95 1.75
N SER A 43 0.54 -9.65 2.48
CA SER A 43 -0.74 -10.37 2.38
C SER A 43 -1.48 -10.15 1.06
N PHE A 44 -1.12 -9.14 0.26
CA PHE A 44 -1.59 -8.99 -1.12
C PHE A 44 -1.09 -10.12 -2.04
N ARG A 45 -0.06 -10.87 -1.65
CA ARG A 45 0.49 -12.02 -2.38
C ARG A 45 0.92 -11.72 -3.82
N ILE A 46 1.33 -10.49 -4.10
CA ILE A 46 1.86 -10.10 -5.40
C ILE A 46 3.29 -10.63 -5.52
N THR A 47 3.51 -11.58 -6.42
CA THR A 47 4.81 -12.29 -6.58
C THR A 47 5.96 -11.37 -7.01
N THR A 48 5.65 -10.23 -7.62
CA THR A 48 6.61 -9.21 -8.06
C THR A 48 6.83 -8.09 -7.03
N ALA A 49 6.16 -8.14 -5.87
CA ALA A 49 6.35 -7.17 -4.80
C ALA A 49 7.42 -7.65 -3.80
N THR A 50 8.44 -6.83 -3.60
CA THR A 50 9.47 -7.02 -2.56
C THR A 50 9.17 -6.08 -1.40
N VAL A 51 8.73 -6.63 -0.27
CA VAL A 51 8.43 -5.87 0.94
C VAL A 51 9.58 -6.00 1.93
N LYS A 52 10.17 -4.88 2.34
CA LYS A 52 11.28 -4.80 3.29
C LYS A 52 10.86 -4.03 4.53
N ALA A 53 11.15 -4.58 5.71
CA ALA A 53 11.07 -3.89 6.99
C ALA A 53 12.45 -3.32 7.35
N VAL A 54 12.50 -2.09 7.86
CA VAL A 54 13.77 -1.43 8.20
C VAL A 54 14.00 -1.37 9.71
N GLY A 55 12.93 -1.38 10.51
CA GLY A 55 13.01 -1.31 11.96
C GLY A 55 12.96 0.10 12.54
N GLN A 56 12.54 0.19 13.79
CA GLN A 56 12.06 1.41 14.47
C GLN A 56 13.12 2.39 14.98
N ALA A 57 14.39 2.21 14.76
CA ALA A 57 15.42 3.07 15.37
C ALA A 57 15.81 4.29 14.52
N MET A 58 15.07 4.59 13.47
CA MET A 58 15.45 5.63 12.51
C MET A 58 14.39 6.73 12.44
N ASN A 59 14.83 8.00 12.34
CA ASN A 59 13.94 9.07 11.94
C ASN A 59 13.49 8.86 10.48
N THR A 60 12.40 9.49 10.09
CA THR A 60 11.79 9.35 8.77
C THR A 60 12.75 9.63 7.60
N VAL A 61 13.69 10.58 7.74
CA VAL A 61 14.72 10.88 6.73
C VAL A 61 15.72 9.72 6.59
N SER A 62 16.12 9.13 7.70
CA SER A 62 17.04 7.97 7.70
C SER A 62 16.41 6.74 7.06
N LEU A 63 15.10 6.53 7.25
CA LEU A 63 14.34 5.49 6.56
C LEU A 63 14.41 5.66 5.04
N VAL A 64 14.15 6.87 4.54
CA VAL A 64 14.21 7.16 3.10
C VAL A 64 15.61 6.90 2.53
N ASN A 65 16.65 7.36 3.21
CA ASN A 65 18.04 7.07 2.80
C ASN A 65 18.31 5.57 2.77
N LYS A 66 17.80 4.82 3.74
CA LYS A 66 17.94 3.36 3.75
C LYS A 66 17.19 2.72 2.59
N ALA A 67 16.01 3.21 2.24
CA ALA A 67 15.23 2.72 1.11
C ALA A 67 15.98 2.94 -0.23
N ILE A 68 16.60 4.11 -0.40
CA ILE A 68 17.45 4.44 -1.55
C ILE A 68 18.62 3.44 -1.62
N ASN A 69 19.33 3.22 -0.52
CA ASN A 69 20.45 2.28 -0.47
C ASN A 69 20.03 0.83 -0.80
N ILE A 70 18.84 0.41 -0.37
CA ILE A 70 18.28 -0.92 -0.70
C ILE A 70 18.04 -1.03 -2.21
N ARG A 71 17.36 -0.05 -2.81
CA ARG A 71 17.11 -0.01 -4.26
C ARG A 71 18.42 -0.09 -5.03
N ASP A 72 19.37 0.80 -4.72
CA ASP A 72 20.65 0.91 -5.43
C ASP A 72 21.50 -0.36 -5.28
N ALA A 73 21.44 -1.03 -4.13
CA ALA A 73 22.10 -2.30 -3.90
C ALA A 73 21.45 -3.44 -4.70
N ASP A 74 20.13 -3.42 -4.86
CA ASP A 74 19.42 -4.41 -5.68
C ASP A 74 19.65 -4.16 -7.17
N GLU A 75 19.72 -2.91 -7.64
CA GLU A 75 20.08 -2.56 -9.02
C GLU A 75 21.48 -3.05 -9.42
N LYS A 76 22.46 -2.94 -8.52
CA LYS A 76 23.81 -3.53 -8.72
C LYS A 76 23.76 -5.03 -8.90
N LYS A 77 22.74 -5.71 -8.37
CA LYS A 77 22.47 -7.16 -8.56
C LYS A 77 21.55 -7.44 -9.74
N LYS A 78 21.34 -6.46 -10.64
CA LYS A 78 20.45 -6.56 -11.80
C LYS A 78 18.98 -6.80 -11.44
N ARG A 79 18.54 -6.36 -10.26
CA ARG A 79 17.14 -6.35 -9.85
C ARG A 79 16.65 -4.90 -9.88
N SER A 80 15.79 -4.57 -10.82
CA SER A 80 15.12 -3.27 -10.93
C SER A 80 13.67 -3.38 -10.48
N TYR A 81 13.10 -2.24 -10.12
CA TYR A 81 11.71 -2.12 -9.71
C TYR A 81 11.01 -1.05 -10.55
N ASP A 82 9.79 -1.35 -11.01
CA ASP A 82 8.97 -0.38 -11.76
C ASP A 82 8.40 0.69 -10.83
N GLN A 83 8.10 0.32 -9.59
CA GLN A 83 7.65 1.24 -8.55
C GLN A 83 8.40 1.02 -7.24
N CYS A 84 8.87 2.12 -6.65
CA CYS A 84 9.47 2.12 -5.32
C CYS A 84 8.60 2.93 -4.35
N TRP A 85 8.28 2.36 -3.20
CA TRP A 85 7.44 2.96 -2.17
C TRP A 85 8.14 2.97 -0.82
N VAL A 86 7.94 4.06 -0.06
CA VAL A 86 8.27 4.12 1.36
C VAL A 86 6.99 4.28 2.16
N VAL A 87 6.90 3.55 3.27
CA VAL A 87 5.76 3.54 4.18
C VAL A 87 6.23 3.95 5.55
N PHE A 88 5.71 5.03 6.10
CA PHE A 88 6.09 5.54 7.41
C PHE A 88 5.00 6.40 8.05
N ASP A 89 5.12 6.54 9.36
CA ASP A 89 4.21 7.30 10.18
C ASP A 89 4.83 8.65 10.58
N LYS A 90 3.98 9.64 10.86
CA LYS A 90 4.46 10.90 11.43
C LYS A 90 4.87 10.71 12.89
N ASP A 91 4.11 9.92 13.64
CA ASP A 91 4.31 9.76 15.08
C ASP A 91 4.53 11.10 15.81
N ASP A 92 5.53 11.13 16.73
CA ASP A 92 5.96 12.34 17.43
C ASP A 92 7.19 13.00 16.77
N PHE A 93 7.53 12.60 15.55
CA PHE A 93 8.65 13.22 14.84
C PHE A 93 8.36 14.69 14.51
N PRO A 94 9.42 15.54 14.52
CA PRO A 94 9.28 16.94 14.13
C PRO A 94 8.65 17.09 12.75
N ALA A 95 7.74 18.04 12.61
CA ALA A 95 7.06 18.31 11.34
C ALA A 95 8.02 18.56 10.18
N LYS A 96 9.16 19.19 10.46
CA LYS A 96 10.23 19.47 9.49
C LYS A 96 10.81 18.16 8.92
N ASP A 97 11.15 17.21 9.79
CA ASP A 97 11.79 15.96 9.39
C ASP A 97 10.83 15.08 8.57
N PHE A 98 9.55 15.03 8.96
CA PHE A 98 8.52 14.33 8.23
C PHE A 98 8.33 14.90 6.82
N ASN A 99 8.16 16.22 6.69
CA ASN A 99 8.01 16.86 5.38
C ASN A 99 9.28 16.73 4.53
N GLN A 100 10.45 16.82 5.14
CA GLN A 100 11.74 16.60 4.47
C GLN A 100 11.85 15.17 3.93
N ALA A 101 11.43 14.17 4.69
CA ALA A 101 11.41 12.77 4.26
C ALA A 101 10.52 12.57 3.02
N ILE A 102 9.33 13.17 3.02
CA ILE A 102 8.43 13.12 1.85
C ILE A 102 9.09 13.74 0.61
N GLN A 103 9.71 14.90 0.75
CA GLN A 103 10.39 15.58 -0.36
C GLN A 103 11.59 14.77 -0.85
N LEU A 104 12.41 14.23 0.06
CA LEU A 104 13.57 13.40 -0.26
C LEU A 104 13.15 12.14 -1.03
N ALA A 105 12.11 11.45 -0.56
CA ALA A 105 11.58 10.26 -1.23
C ALA A 105 11.15 10.58 -2.67
N ARG A 106 10.32 11.60 -2.83
CA ARG A 106 9.83 12.01 -4.16
C ARG A 106 10.95 12.42 -5.12
N LYS A 107 11.95 13.17 -4.62
CA LYS A 107 13.12 13.57 -5.41
C LYS A 107 13.92 12.38 -5.91
N ASN A 108 13.91 11.26 -5.18
CA ASN A 108 14.64 10.05 -5.55
C ASN A 108 13.74 8.99 -6.23
N GLY A 109 12.56 9.37 -6.73
CA GLY A 109 11.69 8.49 -7.49
C GLY A 109 10.89 7.50 -6.64
N PHE A 110 10.79 7.73 -5.33
CA PHE A 110 9.93 6.95 -4.46
C PHE A 110 8.55 7.59 -4.33
N HIS A 111 7.52 6.77 -4.39
CA HIS A 111 6.19 7.12 -3.91
C HIS A 111 6.15 7.02 -2.38
N VAL A 112 5.24 7.76 -1.76
CA VAL A 112 5.13 7.83 -0.30
C VAL A 112 3.74 7.43 0.14
N ALA A 113 3.67 6.45 1.02
CA ALA A 113 2.46 6.02 1.72
C ALA A 113 2.64 6.38 3.22
N TYR A 114 2.25 7.59 3.59
CA TYR A 114 2.36 8.02 4.99
C TYR A 114 1.03 7.93 5.73
N SER A 115 1.10 7.85 7.06
CA SER A 115 -0.02 8.13 7.96
C SER A 115 0.37 9.25 8.91
N ASN A 116 -0.46 10.29 8.99
CA ASN A 116 -0.32 11.29 10.03
C ASN A 116 -0.95 10.72 11.29
N GLN A 117 -0.18 10.57 12.31
CA GLN A 117 -0.22 9.84 13.55
C GLN A 117 0.33 8.41 13.42
N ALA A 118 -0.41 7.42 12.93
CA ALA A 118 0.03 6.03 12.85
C ALA A 118 -0.74 5.22 11.81
N PHE A 119 -0.15 4.13 11.34
CA PHE A 119 -0.69 3.25 10.29
C PHE A 119 -2.08 2.70 10.63
N GLU A 120 -2.39 2.51 11.90
CA GLU A 120 -3.69 2.06 12.36
C GLU A 120 -4.85 2.97 11.94
N TYR A 121 -4.59 4.24 11.63
CA TYR A 121 -5.61 5.12 11.07
C TYR A 121 -6.15 4.58 9.73
N TRP A 122 -5.28 3.98 8.90
CA TRP A 122 -5.70 3.27 7.70
C TRP A 122 -6.68 2.13 8.02
N PHE A 123 -6.43 1.36 9.07
CA PHE A 123 -7.34 0.29 9.49
C PHE A 123 -8.70 0.84 9.97
N LEU A 124 -8.72 1.92 10.72
CA LEU A 124 -9.94 2.56 11.18
C LEU A 124 -10.84 3.02 10.03
N LEU A 125 -10.24 3.52 8.95
CA LEU A 125 -10.97 3.99 7.78
C LEU A 125 -11.74 2.89 7.03
N HIS A 126 -11.45 1.61 7.28
CA HIS A 126 -12.24 0.51 6.72
C HIS A 126 -13.65 0.45 7.33
N PHE A 127 -13.81 0.88 8.56
CA PHE A 127 -15.07 0.80 9.27
C PHE A 127 -15.88 2.09 9.19
N ASN A 128 -15.25 3.24 9.44
CA ASN A 128 -15.94 4.53 9.51
C ASN A 128 -15.08 5.65 8.90
N LEU A 129 -15.77 6.72 8.52
CA LEU A 129 -15.12 7.98 8.15
C LEU A 129 -14.81 8.76 9.43
N TYR A 130 -13.54 8.79 9.80
CA TYR A 130 -13.05 9.61 10.91
C TYR A 130 -12.43 10.89 10.36
N LYS A 131 -12.90 12.03 10.83
CA LYS A 131 -12.41 13.37 10.46
C LYS A 131 -11.88 14.10 11.67
N GLY A 132 -10.92 15.01 11.43
CA GLY A 132 -10.33 15.84 12.46
C GLY A 132 -9.33 15.10 13.36
N PRO A 133 -8.82 15.80 14.38
CA PRO A 133 -7.74 15.27 15.21
C PRO A 133 -8.19 14.03 15.99
N LEU A 134 -7.56 12.91 15.73
CA LEU A 134 -7.76 11.65 16.44
C LEU A 134 -6.40 11.10 16.86
N HIS A 135 -6.10 11.17 18.15
CA HIS A 135 -4.79 10.79 18.66
C HIS A 135 -4.57 9.27 18.59
N ARG A 136 -3.39 8.85 18.15
CA ARG A 136 -3.00 7.43 17.96
C ARG A 136 -3.19 6.55 19.20
N ASN A 137 -3.11 7.12 20.41
CA ASN A 137 -3.33 6.36 21.65
C ASN A 137 -4.74 5.73 21.73
N ASN A 138 -5.70 6.25 20.97
CA ASN A 138 -7.06 5.71 20.93
C ASN A 138 -7.22 4.58 19.91
N TYR A 139 -6.30 4.43 18.94
CA TYR A 139 -6.48 3.53 17.80
C TYR A 139 -6.61 2.07 18.21
N ALA A 140 -5.75 1.59 19.10
CA ALA A 140 -5.78 0.19 19.54
C ALA A 140 -7.11 -0.16 20.23
N GLY A 141 -7.61 0.72 21.11
CA GLY A 141 -8.89 0.52 21.78
C GLY A 141 -10.10 0.58 20.82
N MET A 142 -10.06 1.49 19.84
CA MET A 142 -11.09 1.59 18.80
C MET A 142 -11.09 0.37 17.90
N LEU A 143 -9.91 -0.05 17.41
CA LEU A 143 -9.78 -1.25 16.58
C LEU A 143 -10.24 -2.49 17.30
N SER A 144 -9.86 -2.67 18.58
CA SER A 144 -10.30 -3.82 19.37
C SER A 144 -11.82 -3.95 19.42
N LYS A 145 -12.53 -2.84 19.60
CA LYS A 145 -14.00 -2.81 19.58
C LYS A 145 -14.57 -3.15 18.20
N LEU A 146 -13.98 -2.59 17.14
CA LEU A 146 -14.46 -2.76 15.76
C LEU A 146 -14.24 -4.17 15.23
N ILE A 147 -13.10 -4.80 15.58
CA ILE A 147 -12.78 -6.16 15.14
C ILE A 147 -13.30 -7.26 16.08
N GLY A 148 -13.83 -6.88 17.25
CA GLY A 148 -14.37 -7.82 18.24
C GLY A 148 -13.32 -8.68 18.95
N MET A 149 -12.04 -8.24 18.96
CA MET A 149 -10.93 -8.91 19.64
C MET A 149 -9.82 -7.88 19.99
N PRO A 150 -8.92 -8.18 20.96
CA PRO A 150 -7.81 -7.30 21.26
C PRO A 150 -6.95 -7.02 20.02
N TYR A 151 -6.75 -5.73 19.67
CA TYR A 151 -5.80 -5.33 18.65
C TYR A 151 -4.37 -5.45 19.18
N SER A 152 -3.46 -5.96 18.37
CA SER A 152 -2.06 -6.14 18.72
C SER A 152 -1.15 -5.69 17.56
N LYS A 153 0.07 -5.26 17.90
CA LYS A 153 1.15 -5.00 16.94
C LYS A 153 2.15 -6.16 16.84
N ASN A 154 1.82 -7.31 17.43
CA ASN A 154 2.68 -8.49 17.42
C ASN A 154 2.78 -9.09 16.02
N GLU A 155 3.81 -9.89 15.83
CA GLU A 155 4.04 -10.66 14.60
C GLU A 155 2.81 -11.49 14.22
N GLY A 156 2.50 -11.52 12.93
CA GLY A 156 1.33 -12.19 12.37
C GLY A 156 0.05 -11.34 12.35
N PHE A 157 -0.04 -10.30 13.18
CA PHE A 157 -1.27 -9.55 13.31
C PHE A 157 -1.58 -8.65 12.09
N GLY A 158 -0.56 -8.18 11.38
CA GLY A 158 -0.73 -7.44 10.13
C GLY A 158 -1.47 -8.28 9.06
N ALA A 159 -1.15 -9.56 8.96
CA ALA A 159 -1.84 -10.49 8.07
C ALA A 159 -3.28 -10.77 8.52
N VAL A 160 -3.52 -10.88 9.83
CA VAL A 160 -4.88 -11.00 10.39
C VAL A 160 -5.72 -9.79 10.01
N MET A 161 -5.17 -8.58 10.16
CA MET A 161 -5.86 -7.34 9.78
C MET A 161 -6.16 -7.31 8.28
N TYR A 162 -5.21 -7.65 7.41
CA TYR A 162 -5.48 -7.73 5.98
C TYR A 162 -6.67 -8.62 5.66
N ASN A 163 -6.67 -9.85 6.17
CA ASN A 163 -7.74 -10.82 5.89
C ASN A 163 -9.13 -10.35 6.39
N ARG A 164 -9.18 -9.62 7.49
CA ARG A 164 -10.43 -9.04 8.02
C ARG A 164 -10.92 -7.84 7.23
N LEU A 165 -10.00 -7.06 6.68
CA LEU A 165 -10.28 -5.76 6.08
C LEU A 165 -10.37 -5.78 4.57
N VAL A 166 -9.90 -6.83 3.90
CA VAL A 166 -9.79 -6.89 2.42
C VAL A 166 -11.12 -6.61 1.72
N THR A 167 -12.24 -7.08 2.25
CA THR A 167 -13.57 -6.83 1.68
C THR A 167 -14.07 -5.40 1.89
N LEU A 168 -13.48 -4.66 2.82
CA LEU A 168 -13.83 -3.28 3.17
C LEU A 168 -12.87 -2.26 2.56
N GLN A 169 -11.86 -2.68 1.79
CA GLN A 169 -10.83 -1.80 1.25
C GLN A 169 -11.39 -0.65 0.41
N GLN A 170 -12.43 -0.89 -0.39
CA GLN A 170 -13.04 0.17 -1.20
C GLN A 170 -13.63 1.28 -0.32
N GLN A 171 -14.22 0.93 0.82
CA GLN A 171 -14.71 1.91 1.78
C GLN A 171 -13.55 2.70 2.39
N ALA A 172 -12.46 2.03 2.76
CA ALA A 172 -11.27 2.70 3.31
C ALA A 172 -10.63 3.68 2.31
N ILE A 173 -10.51 3.27 1.04
CA ILE A 173 -10.01 4.12 -0.04
C ILE A 173 -10.89 5.38 -0.19
N LYS A 174 -12.22 5.19 -0.24
CA LYS A 174 -13.16 6.32 -0.32
C LYS A 174 -13.02 7.25 0.87
N ASN A 175 -12.96 6.71 2.08
CA ASN A 175 -12.82 7.49 3.32
C ASN A 175 -11.50 8.27 3.35
N ALA A 176 -10.37 7.64 3.00
CA ALA A 176 -9.06 8.30 2.94
C ALA A 176 -9.05 9.46 1.94
N LYS A 177 -9.62 9.26 0.75
CA LYS A 177 -9.76 10.31 -0.27
C LYS A 177 -10.64 11.46 0.22
N THR A 178 -11.74 11.16 0.90
CA THR A 178 -12.64 12.17 1.47
C THR A 178 -11.91 13.03 2.51
N VAL A 179 -11.17 12.40 3.43
CA VAL A 179 -10.38 13.13 4.43
C VAL A 179 -9.35 14.03 3.76
N LEU A 180 -8.58 13.52 2.82
CA LEU A 180 -7.53 14.30 2.14
C LEU A 180 -8.10 15.45 1.28
N ALA A 181 -9.31 15.32 0.76
CA ALA A 181 -9.95 16.37 -0.04
C ALA A 181 -10.37 17.58 0.83
N GLU A 182 -10.62 17.37 2.11
CA GLU A 182 -11.04 18.41 3.06
C GLU A 182 -9.86 19.10 3.76
N ILE A 183 -8.66 18.52 3.68
CA ILE A 183 -7.47 19.06 4.33
C ILE A 183 -6.81 20.10 3.43
N SER A 184 -6.36 21.21 4.03
CA SER A 184 -5.58 22.23 3.34
C SER A 184 -4.28 21.66 2.79
N LYS A 185 -4.12 21.67 1.47
CA LYS A 185 -2.95 21.10 0.79
C LYS A 185 -1.69 21.90 1.11
N GLY A 186 -0.61 21.22 1.41
CA GLY A 186 0.74 21.81 1.44
C GLY A 186 1.60 21.50 2.66
N ASN A 187 1.04 20.99 3.75
CA ASN A 187 1.82 20.61 4.92
C ASN A 187 1.38 19.27 5.51
N PRO A 188 1.85 18.13 4.96
CA PRO A 188 1.46 16.80 5.43
C PRO A 188 1.65 16.55 6.92
N ALA A 189 2.64 17.19 7.54
CA ALA A 189 2.87 17.07 8.97
C ALA A 189 1.79 17.70 9.85
N MET A 190 0.97 18.59 9.30
CA MET A 190 -0.13 19.27 9.99
C MET A 190 -1.51 18.72 9.61
N GLU A 191 -1.54 17.69 8.74
CA GLU A 191 -2.77 17.05 8.28
C GLU A 191 -3.23 15.99 9.29
N GLU A 192 -3.53 16.36 10.52
CA GLU A 192 -3.92 15.40 11.56
C GLU A 192 -5.05 14.49 11.12
N SER A 193 -4.87 13.20 11.45
CA SER A 193 -5.74 12.08 11.04
C SER A 193 -5.91 11.98 9.53
N SER A 194 -4.79 11.93 8.80
CA SER A 194 -4.76 11.66 7.35
C SER A 194 -3.88 10.45 7.02
N THR A 195 -4.11 9.85 5.84
CA THR A 195 -3.23 8.80 5.33
C THR A 195 -3.23 8.76 3.81
N THR A 196 -2.08 8.50 3.22
CA THR A 196 -1.91 8.24 1.79
C THR A 196 -1.67 6.75 1.47
N VAL A 197 -1.82 5.86 2.44
CA VAL A 197 -1.68 4.40 2.28
C VAL A 197 -2.60 3.86 1.18
N HIS A 198 -3.79 4.44 1.01
CA HIS A 198 -4.72 4.07 -0.05
C HIS A 198 -4.10 4.14 -1.45
N LEU A 199 -3.15 5.04 -1.71
CA LEU A 199 -2.49 5.16 -3.01
C LEU A 199 -1.69 3.88 -3.34
N LEU A 200 -0.93 3.35 -2.37
CA LEU A 200 -0.22 2.08 -2.53
C LEU A 200 -1.20 0.91 -2.67
N VAL A 201 -2.26 0.88 -1.87
CA VAL A 201 -3.29 -0.17 -1.93
C VAL A 201 -3.99 -0.18 -3.30
N GLU A 202 -4.32 0.98 -3.86
CA GLU A 202 -4.90 1.08 -5.21
C GLU A 202 -3.94 0.56 -6.29
N GLU A 203 -2.64 0.84 -6.17
CA GLU A 203 -1.65 0.29 -7.09
C GLU A 203 -1.56 -1.23 -6.98
N LEU A 204 -1.45 -1.78 -5.77
CA LEU A 204 -1.37 -3.22 -5.55
C LEU A 204 -2.61 -3.96 -6.04
N ASN A 205 -3.81 -3.40 -5.84
CA ASN A 205 -5.07 -3.99 -6.28
C ASN A 205 -5.20 -4.17 -7.81
N LYS A 206 -4.37 -3.52 -8.60
CA LYS A 206 -4.34 -3.73 -10.06
C LYS A 206 -3.75 -5.09 -10.46
N TYR A 207 -3.09 -5.79 -9.53
CA TYR A 207 -2.30 -6.99 -9.80
C TYR A 207 -2.75 -8.23 -8.99
N ILE A 208 -3.89 -8.13 -8.32
CA ILE A 208 -4.53 -9.25 -7.60
C ILE A 208 -5.58 -9.94 -8.49
#